data_19e873e57a5a65b5b701fbd384f98ef5
#
_entry.id   19e873e57a5a65b5b701fbd384f98ef5
#
_cell.length_a   1.000
_cell.length_b   1.000
_cell.length_c   1.000
_cell.angle_alpha   90.00
_cell.angle_beta   90.00
_cell.angle_gamma   90.00
#
_symmetry.space_group_name_H-M   'P 1'
#
loop_
_entity.id
_entity.type
_entity.pdbx_description
1 polymer ?
#
loop_
_entity_poly.entity_id
_entity_poly.type
_entity_poly.pdbx_seq_one_letter_code
_entity_poly.pdbx_strand_id
1 'polypeptide(L)'
;GKIDMIIAGMSPTAERKQEIAFSSSYYTSEPVLLVKKDSAYANAKTLDDFKDAKITSQQGVYLYDLISQIPGAKKETAMGDFAQMRQALEAGVIDAYVSERPEALTAEAANSKFKMVQVEPGFKTGEEDTAIAIGLRKDDSRISQINASIETISKDEQVALMDRMIKEQPVESTTTEEESSFFSQVAKILSENWQQLLRGAGITLLISIIGTITGLLIGLAIGVFRTAPLSENKAMYALQKLVGWILNVYIEIFRGTPMIVQSMVIYYGTAQAFGINLDRTLAAIFIVSINTGAYMTEIVRGG
;
A
#
# COMPACT_ATOMS: atom_id res chain seq x y z
N GLY A 1 12.80 5.53 11.25
CA GLY A 1 11.63 5.60 10.38
C GLY A 1 11.87 6.46 9.16
N LYS A 2 11.07 6.21 8.10
CA LYS A 2 11.21 6.93 6.84
C LYS A 2 10.27 8.14 6.73
N ILE A 3 9.31 8.21 7.64
CA ILE A 3 8.34 9.30 7.76
C ILE A 3 8.23 9.75 9.21
N ASP A 4 7.91 11.00 9.43
CA ASP A 4 7.80 11.59 10.76
C ASP A 4 6.34 11.71 11.20
N MET A 5 5.43 11.97 10.27
CA MET A 5 4.00 12.08 10.53
C MET A 5 3.17 11.61 9.34
N ILE A 6 1.90 11.27 9.61
CA ILE A 6 0.91 10.89 8.62
C ILE A 6 -0.27 11.86 8.76
N ILE A 7 -0.53 12.63 7.70
CA ILE A 7 -1.69 13.53 7.61
C ILE A 7 -2.54 13.02 6.46
N ALA A 8 -3.55 12.21 6.79
CA ALA A 8 -4.46 11.57 5.84
C ALA A 8 -5.74 11.16 6.57
N GLY A 9 -6.68 10.47 5.92
CA GLY A 9 -7.88 9.92 6.53
C GLY A 9 -7.58 8.79 7.53
N MET A 10 -6.90 9.09 8.64
CA MET A 10 -6.51 8.10 9.63
C MET A 10 -7.29 8.26 10.93
N SER A 11 -8.11 7.25 11.24
CA SER A 11 -8.84 7.20 12.51
C SER A 11 -7.93 6.76 13.66
N PRO A 12 -8.00 7.44 14.84
CA PRO A 12 -7.20 7.12 16.02
C PRO A 12 -7.79 5.95 16.83
N THR A 13 -7.93 4.77 16.20
CA THR A 13 -8.48 3.59 16.85
C THR A 13 -7.62 3.15 18.04
N ALA A 14 -8.24 2.45 19.02
CA ALA A 14 -7.56 1.96 20.20
C ALA A 14 -6.33 1.08 19.87
N GLU A 15 -6.43 0.26 18.82
CA GLU A 15 -5.33 -0.57 18.33
C GLU A 15 -4.16 0.29 17.82
N ARG A 16 -4.45 1.28 16.95
CA ARG A 16 -3.41 2.17 16.40
C ARG A 16 -2.74 3.04 17.46
N LYS A 17 -3.49 3.46 18.48
CA LYS A 17 -2.94 4.20 19.63
C LYS A 17 -1.92 3.41 20.44
N GLN A 18 -1.91 2.08 20.33
CA GLN A 18 -0.86 1.25 20.96
C GLN A 18 0.49 1.40 20.27
N GLU A 19 0.50 1.72 18.98
CA GLU A 19 1.71 1.77 18.15
C GLU A 19 2.21 3.20 17.89
N ILE A 20 1.29 4.16 17.71
CA ILE A 20 1.61 5.55 17.38
C ILE A 20 0.82 6.52 18.26
N ALA A 21 1.29 7.78 18.36
CA ALA A 21 0.55 8.87 18.97
C ALA A 21 -0.34 9.57 17.91
N PHE A 22 -1.43 10.17 18.38
CA PHE A 22 -2.37 10.93 17.54
C PHE A 22 -2.54 12.35 18.07
N SER A 23 -2.70 13.30 17.17
CA SER A 23 -3.15 14.64 17.49
C SER A 23 -4.61 14.66 17.95
N SER A 24 -5.09 15.83 18.34
CA SER A 24 -6.52 16.13 18.36
C SER A 24 -7.10 15.90 16.98
N SER A 25 -8.39 15.53 16.91
CA SER A 25 -9.09 15.34 15.63
C SER A 25 -9.20 16.67 14.88
N TYR A 26 -8.82 16.68 13.60
CA TYR A 26 -8.97 17.85 12.73
C TYR A 26 -10.17 17.75 11.79
N TYR A 27 -10.84 16.61 11.73
CA TYR A 27 -12.07 16.39 10.97
C TYR A 27 -12.83 15.19 11.55
N THR A 28 -14.16 15.21 11.40
CA THR A 28 -15.02 14.04 11.70
C THR A 28 -15.74 13.66 10.43
N SER A 29 -15.52 12.40 9.99
CA SER A 29 -16.07 11.89 8.74
C SER A 29 -17.17 10.86 9.00
N GLU A 30 -18.35 11.10 8.44
CA GLU A 30 -19.45 10.16 8.52
C GLU A 30 -19.33 9.09 7.44
N PRO A 31 -19.59 7.81 7.77
CA PRO A 31 -19.70 6.76 6.77
C PRO A 31 -20.92 6.97 5.87
N VAL A 32 -20.71 6.81 4.58
CA VAL A 32 -21.73 6.95 3.53
C VAL A 32 -21.62 5.79 2.55
N LEU A 33 -22.59 5.66 1.66
CA LEU A 33 -22.54 4.69 0.56
C LEU A 33 -22.33 5.41 -0.77
N LEU A 34 -21.46 4.86 -1.61
CA LEU A 34 -21.36 5.27 -3.00
C LEU A 34 -22.03 4.22 -3.88
N VAL A 35 -22.89 4.69 -4.79
CA VAL A 35 -23.70 3.87 -5.71
C VAL A 35 -23.59 4.42 -7.13
N LYS A 36 -24.07 3.65 -8.12
CA LYS A 36 -24.32 4.21 -9.45
C LYS A 36 -25.58 5.09 -9.40
N LYS A 37 -25.52 6.22 -10.11
CA LYS A 37 -26.60 7.21 -10.17
C LYS A 37 -27.90 6.66 -10.78
N ASP A 38 -27.78 5.68 -11.69
CA ASP A 38 -28.87 5.00 -12.35
C ASP A 38 -29.32 3.70 -11.64
N SER A 39 -28.73 3.36 -10.50
CA SER A 39 -29.08 2.17 -9.74
C SER A 39 -30.38 2.34 -8.95
N ALA A 40 -30.99 1.22 -8.56
CA ALA A 40 -32.15 1.20 -7.68
C ALA A 40 -31.87 1.86 -6.31
N TYR A 41 -30.61 1.89 -5.91
CA TYR A 41 -30.15 2.37 -4.60
C TYR A 41 -29.82 3.88 -4.59
N ALA A 42 -29.86 4.55 -5.74
CA ALA A 42 -29.49 5.97 -5.85
C ALA A 42 -30.38 6.94 -5.04
N ASN A 43 -31.58 6.51 -4.68
CA ASN A 43 -32.52 7.30 -3.88
C ASN A 43 -32.84 6.66 -2.52
N ALA A 44 -32.01 5.72 -2.08
CA ALA A 44 -32.11 5.10 -0.76
C ALA A 44 -32.01 6.18 0.34
N LYS A 45 -32.81 6.01 1.38
CA LYS A 45 -32.88 6.94 2.52
C LYS A 45 -32.49 6.28 3.83
N THR A 46 -32.60 4.96 3.89
CA THR A 46 -32.33 4.15 5.08
C THR A 46 -31.40 2.99 4.73
N LEU A 47 -30.81 2.38 5.74
CA LEU A 47 -30.00 1.16 5.54
C LEU A 47 -30.84 -0.01 5.02
N ASP A 48 -32.14 -0.08 5.35
CA ASP A 48 -33.05 -1.14 4.88
C ASP A 48 -33.25 -1.11 3.36
N ASP A 49 -33.14 0.06 2.74
CA ASP A 49 -33.27 0.22 1.29
C ASP A 49 -32.18 -0.49 0.49
N PHE A 50 -31.08 -0.89 1.15
CA PHE A 50 -29.96 -1.64 0.56
C PHE A 50 -30.11 -3.16 0.72
N LYS A 51 -31.29 -3.65 1.06
CA LYS A 51 -31.55 -5.09 1.10
C LYS A 51 -31.19 -5.73 -0.23
N ASP A 52 -30.54 -6.91 -0.15
CA ASP A 52 -30.02 -7.69 -1.29
C ASP A 52 -28.90 -7.03 -2.10
N ALA A 53 -28.51 -5.80 -1.81
CA ALA A 53 -27.39 -5.12 -2.46
C ALA A 53 -26.06 -5.83 -2.17
N LYS A 54 -25.22 -5.97 -3.18
CA LYS A 54 -23.85 -6.45 -3.08
C LYS A 54 -22.96 -5.30 -2.64
N ILE A 55 -22.48 -5.34 -1.40
CA ILE A 55 -21.77 -4.23 -0.78
C ILE A 55 -20.38 -4.67 -0.34
N THR A 56 -19.38 -3.85 -0.63
CA THR A 56 -18.00 -4.00 -0.15
C THR A 56 -17.52 -2.74 0.55
N SER A 57 -16.28 -2.79 1.04
CA SER A 57 -15.51 -1.64 1.50
C SER A 57 -14.01 -1.96 1.43
N GLN A 58 -13.17 -1.02 1.82
CA GLN A 58 -11.73 -1.19 1.81
C GLN A 58 -11.29 -2.20 2.87
N GLN A 59 -10.28 -3.00 2.53
CA GLN A 59 -9.71 -4.00 3.43
C GLN A 59 -8.95 -3.34 4.59
N GLY A 60 -9.12 -3.87 5.81
CA GLY A 60 -8.37 -3.43 6.99
C GLY A 60 -8.85 -2.11 7.60
N VAL A 61 -10.07 -1.67 7.28
CA VAL A 61 -10.71 -0.50 7.87
C VAL A 61 -12.05 -0.85 8.49
N TYR A 62 -12.46 -0.12 9.52
CA TYR A 62 -13.72 -0.33 10.25
C TYR A 62 -14.98 -0.26 9.36
N LEU A 63 -14.91 0.49 8.27
CA LEU A 63 -16.01 0.66 7.31
C LEU A 63 -16.51 -0.68 6.74
N TYR A 64 -15.66 -1.67 6.60
CA TYR A 64 -16.05 -2.99 6.10
C TYR A 64 -16.96 -3.73 7.10
N ASP A 65 -16.76 -3.51 8.40
CA ASP A 65 -17.59 -4.14 9.43
C ASP A 65 -18.98 -3.49 9.55
N LEU A 66 -19.10 -2.22 9.15
CA LEU A 66 -20.37 -1.49 9.12
C LEU A 66 -21.38 -2.11 8.16
N ILE A 67 -20.93 -2.86 7.14
CA ILE A 67 -21.84 -3.56 6.20
C ILE A 67 -22.78 -4.49 6.94
N SER A 68 -22.37 -5.07 8.06
CA SER A 68 -23.21 -5.93 8.89
C SER A 68 -24.43 -5.22 9.51
N GLN A 69 -24.42 -3.89 9.54
CA GLN A 69 -25.56 -3.09 10.01
C GLN A 69 -26.64 -2.89 8.94
N ILE A 70 -26.37 -3.29 7.69
CA ILE A 70 -27.31 -3.16 6.57
C ILE A 70 -28.15 -4.45 6.48
N PRO A 71 -29.45 -4.39 6.79
CA PRO A 71 -30.28 -5.60 6.85
C PRO A 71 -30.39 -6.27 5.48
N GLY A 72 -30.02 -7.55 5.41
CA GLY A 72 -30.13 -8.35 4.19
C GLY A 72 -29.16 -8.00 3.06
N ALA A 73 -28.19 -7.13 3.28
CA ALA A 73 -27.14 -6.85 2.30
C ALA A 73 -26.23 -8.07 2.10
N LYS A 74 -25.74 -8.24 0.88
CA LYS A 74 -24.74 -9.26 0.52
C LYS A 74 -23.35 -8.64 0.69
N LYS A 75 -22.68 -9.03 1.78
CA LYS A 75 -21.32 -8.57 2.07
C LYS A 75 -20.33 -9.26 1.13
N GLU A 76 -19.77 -8.50 0.19
CA GLU A 76 -18.77 -8.97 -0.75
C GLU A 76 -17.36 -8.87 -0.15
N THR A 77 -16.40 -9.55 -0.77
CA THR A 77 -14.99 -9.52 -0.32
C THR A 77 -14.43 -8.10 -0.29
N ALA A 78 -13.74 -7.73 0.80
CA ALA A 78 -13.08 -6.43 0.91
C ALA A 78 -12.04 -6.23 -0.18
N MET A 79 -11.94 -5.00 -0.69
CA MET A 79 -11.01 -4.64 -1.78
C MET A 79 -9.84 -3.82 -1.26
N GLY A 80 -8.71 -3.85 -2.00
CA GLY A 80 -7.45 -3.23 -1.54
C GLY A 80 -7.47 -1.71 -1.54
N ASP A 81 -8.17 -1.09 -2.51
CA ASP A 81 -8.19 0.37 -2.69
C ASP A 81 -9.49 0.87 -3.33
N PHE A 82 -9.66 2.19 -3.30
CA PHE A 82 -10.85 2.85 -3.84
C PHE A 82 -10.95 2.76 -5.37
N ALA A 83 -9.84 2.66 -6.09
CA ALA A 83 -9.86 2.54 -7.55
C ALA A 83 -10.49 1.21 -7.97
N GLN A 84 -10.14 0.11 -7.29
CA GLN A 84 -10.75 -1.21 -7.51
C GLN A 84 -12.24 -1.19 -7.19
N MET A 85 -12.65 -0.56 -6.09
CA MET A 85 -14.07 -0.46 -5.71
C MET A 85 -14.87 0.35 -6.73
N ARG A 86 -14.34 1.48 -7.23
CA ARG A 86 -14.99 2.28 -8.27
C ARG A 86 -15.13 1.52 -9.57
N GLN A 87 -14.10 0.77 -9.99
CA GLN A 87 -14.17 -0.09 -11.18
C GLN A 87 -15.21 -1.21 -11.01
N ALA A 88 -15.25 -1.87 -9.85
CA ALA A 88 -16.22 -2.92 -9.56
C ALA A 88 -17.66 -2.37 -9.53
N LEU A 89 -17.86 -1.15 -8.99
CA LEU A 89 -19.14 -0.47 -8.98
C LEU A 89 -19.58 -0.09 -10.41
N GLU A 90 -18.69 0.47 -11.21
CA GLU A 90 -18.98 0.83 -12.60
C GLU A 90 -19.32 -0.40 -13.46
N ALA A 91 -18.59 -1.49 -13.27
CA ALA A 91 -18.82 -2.76 -13.96
C ALA A 91 -20.09 -3.51 -13.45
N GLY A 92 -20.73 -3.07 -12.35
CA GLY A 92 -21.90 -3.74 -11.76
C GLY A 92 -21.56 -5.05 -11.04
N VAL A 93 -20.30 -5.26 -10.67
CA VAL A 93 -19.88 -6.41 -9.84
C VAL A 93 -20.39 -6.23 -8.41
N ILE A 94 -20.37 -4.99 -7.93
CA ILE A 94 -20.98 -4.55 -6.68
C ILE A 94 -22.06 -3.50 -6.95
N ASP A 95 -23.00 -3.35 -6.03
CA ASP A 95 -24.09 -2.38 -6.12
C ASP A 95 -23.77 -1.08 -5.34
N ALA A 96 -22.95 -1.20 -4.30
CA ALA A 96 -22.49 -0.10 -3.47
C ALA A 96 -21.16 -0.41 -2.78
N TYR A 97 -20.48 0.61 -2.28
CA TYR A 97 -19.44 0.44 -1.28
C TYR A 97 -19.56 1.46 -0.15
N VAL A 98 -19.21 1.04 1.07
CA VAL A 98 -19.17 1.92 2.24
C VAL A 98 -17.85 2.68 2.21
N SER A 99 -17.93 4.00 2.32
CA SER A 99 -16.79 4.92 2.29
C SER A 99 -16.99 6.07 3.27
N GLU A 100 -15.96 6.87 3.44
CA GLU A 100 -16.05 8.14 4.14
C GLU A 100 -16.60 9.23 3.22
N ARG A 101 -17.35 10.19 3.78
CA ARG A 101 -17.97 11.28 3.04
C ARG A 101 -17.03 12.01 2.09
N PRO A 102 -15.79 12.41 2.46
CA PRO A 102 -14.88 13.11 1.55
C PRO A 102 -14.48 12.28 0.32
N GLU A 103 -14.24 10.98 0.49
CA GLU A 103 -13.91 10.09 -0.63
C GLU A 103 -15.11 9.94 -1.57
N ALA A 104 -16.29 9.67 -1.02
CA ALA A 104 -17.50 9.48 -1.81
C ALA A 104 -17.87 10.74 -2.63
N LEU A 105 -17.74 11.94 -2.05
CA LEU A 105 -17.94 13.20 -2.75
C LEU A 105 -16.89 13.44 -3.85
N THR A 106 -15.64 13.08 -3.58
CA THR A 106 -14.57 13.14 -4.58
C THR A 106 -14.87 12.20 -5.75
N ALA A 107 -15.30 10.96 -5.46
CA ALA A 107 -15.67 10.00 -6.49
C ALA A 107 -16.88 10.44 -7.32
N GLU A 108 -17.91 11.03 -6.67
CA GLU A 108 -19.08 11.60 -7.36
C GLU A 108 -18.68 12.81 -8.23
N ALA A 109 -17.81 13.69 -7.75
CA ALA A 109 -17.31 14.82 -8.53
C ALA A 109 -16.47 14.38 -9.73
N ALA A 110 -15.67 13.32 -9.57
CA ALA A 110 -14.80 12.79 -10.63
C ALA A 110 -15.57 12.01 -11.72
N ASN A 111 -16.69 11.37 -11.35
CA ASN A 111 -17.47 10.57 -12.30
C ASN A 111 -18.96 10.80 -12.07
N SER A 112 -19.60 11.47 -13.04
CA SER A 112 -21.04 11.81 -13.00
C SER A 112 -21.99 10.61 -12.97
N LYS A 113 -21.49 9.39 -13.22
CA LYS A 113 -22.24 8.14 -13.09
C LYS A 113 -22.41 7.70 -11.63
N PHE A 114 -21.61 8.23 -10.70
CA PHE A 114 -21.70 7.89 -9.29
C PHE A 114 -22.55 8.87 -8.51
N LYS A 115 -23.06 8.42 -7.38
CA LYS A 115 -23.83 9.21 -6.44
C LYS A 115 -23.52 8.77 -5.01
N MET A 116 -23.18 9.74 -4.17
CA MET A 116 -23.11 9.54 -2.74
C MET A 116 -24.53 9.47 -2.17
N VAL A 117 -24.78 8.48 -1.33
CA VAL A 117 -26.02 8.29 -0.59
C VAL A 117 -25.72 8.35 0.90
N GLN A 118 -26.29 9.35 1.56
CA GLN A 118 -26.30 9.46 3.01
C GLN A 118 -27.66 8.98 3.51
N VAL A 119 -27.65 8.06 4.47
CA VAL A 119 -28.88 7.45 5.01
C VAL A 119 -29.18 7.97 6.42
N GLU A 120 -30.46 7.99 6.79
CA GLU A 120 -30.92 8.37 8.12
C GLU A 120 -31.88 7.30 8.69
N PRO A 121 -31.62 6.78 9.90
CA PRO A 121 -30.41 7.00 10.69
C PRO A 121 -29.18 6.42 10.00
N GLY A 122 -28.03 7.10 10.17
CA GLY A 122 -26.75 6.65 9.63
C GLY A 122 -26.22 5.39 10.33
N PHE A 123 -25.01 5.00 9.94
CA PHE A 123 -24.32 3.88 10.60
C PHE A 123 -24.02 4.22 12.07
N LYS A 124 -24.14 3.21 12.93
CA LYS A 124 -23.71 3.32 14.31
C LYS A 124 -22.20 3.13 14.36
N THR A 125 -21.49 4.16 14.80
CA THR A 125 -20.02 4.20 14.86
C THR A 125 -19.56 4.68 16.23
N GLY A 126 -18.33 4.31 16.61
CA GLY A 126 -17.65 4.94 17.74
C GLY A 126 -17.16 6.35 17.37
N GLU A 127 -17.06 7.25 18.34
CA GLU A 127 -16.49 8.59 18.10
C GLU A 127 -15.05 8.52 17.56
N GLU A 128 -14.26 7.55 18.01
CA GLU A 128 -12.88 7.36 17.55
C GLU A 128 -12.80 6.83 16.10
N ASP A 129 -13.81 6.12 15.62
CA ASP A 129 -13.82 5.55 14.26
C ASP A 129 -14.05 6.64 13.21
N THR A 130 -14.89 7.62 13.54
CA THR A 130 -15.23 8.75 12.64
C THR A 130 -14.25 9.91 12.74
N ALA A 131 -13.46 9.98 13.82
CA ALA A 131 -12.45 11.00 14.00
C ALA A 131 -11.28 10.80 13.04
N ILE A 132 -10.78 11.88 12.45
CA ILE A 132 -9.58 11.89 11.63
C ILE A 132 -8.52 12.74 12.32
N ALA A 133 -7.34 12.14 12.57
CA ALA A 133 -6.26 12.76 13.32
C ALA A 133 -4.90 12.53 12.64
N ILE A 134 -3.93 13.34 13.00
CA ILE A 134 -2.55 13.24 12.52
C ILE A 134 -1.84 12.17 13.33
N GLY A 135 -1.31 11.14 12.65
CA GLY A 135 -0.46 10.11 13.28
C GLY A 135 0.98 10.57 13.40
N LEU A 136 1.58 10.42 14.60
CA LEU A 136 2.96 10.76 14.92
C LEU A 136 3.65 9.60 15.64
N ARG A 137 4.96 9.69 15.81
CA ARG A 137 5.69 8.76 16.69
C ARG A 137 5.23 8.95 18.15
N LYS A 138 5.28 7.90 18.96
CA LYS A 138 4.79 7.94 20.36
C LYS A 138 5.38 9.09 21.19
N ASP A 139 6.65 9.39 20.98
CA ASP A 139 7.39 10.37 21.79
C ASP A 139 7.67 11.67 20.99
N ASP A 140 6.83 11.99 20.00
CA ASP A 140 7.02 13.18 19.19
C ASP A 140 6.64 14.45 19.97
N SER A 141 7.64 15.28 20.25
CA SER A 141 7.46 16.52 21.02
C SER A 141 6.58 17.58 20.32
N ARG A 142 6.35 17.42 19.00
CA ARG A 142 5.54 18.36 18.20
C ARG A 142 4.03 18.19 18.41
N ILE A 143 3.57 17.13 19.07
CA ILE A 143 2.15 16.85 19.23
C ILE A 143 1.39 17.99 19.90
N SER A 144 1.97 18.60 20.94
CA SER A 144 1.36 19.72 21.65
C SER A 144 1.21 20.97 20.77
N GLN A 145 2.22 21.27 19.93
CA GLN A 145 2.18 22.39 19.00
C GLN A 145 1.16 22.15 17.88
N ILE A 146 1.09 20.91 17.38
CA ILE A 146 0.11 20.52 16.37
C ILE A 146 -1.31 20.65 16.92
N ASN A 147 -1.57 20.18 18.13
CA ASN A 147 -2.88 20.30 18.78
C ASN A 147 -3.28 21.77 18.95
N ALA A 148 -2.37 22.61 19.46
CA ALA A 148 -2.61 24.03 19.58
C ALA A 148 -2.95 24.69 18.22
N SER A 149 -2.32 24.26 17.13
CA SER A 149 -2.62 24.73 15.79
C SER A 149 -4.00 24.26 15.30
N ILE A 150 -4.37 23.01 15.56
CA ILE A 150 -5.69 22.47 15.19
C ILE A 150 -6.80 23.21 15.95
N GLU A 151 -6.61 23.51 17.22
CA GLU A 151 -7.58 24.20 18.08
C GLU A 151 -7.88 25.64 17.62
N THR A 152 -6.98 26.26 16.84
CA THR A 152 -7.25 27.60 16.25
C THR A 152 -8.29 27.57 15.15
N ILE A 153 -8.61 26.40 14.59
CA ILE A 153 -9.57 26.22 13.50
C ILE A 153 -10.88 25.66 14.08
N SER A 154 -11.96 26.43 14.01
CA SER A 154 -13.26 25.98 14.49
C SER A 154 -13.78 24.76 13.72
N LYS A 155 -14.64 23.95 14.33
CA LYS A 155 -15.23 22.78 13.67
C LYS A 155 -15.97 23.12 12.38
N ASP A 156 -16.71 24.22 12.37
CA ASP A 156 -17.43 24.69 11.18
C ASP A 156 -16.46 25.09 10.06
N GLU A 157 -15.34 25.71 10.43
CA GLU A 157 -14.29 26.07 9.47
C GLU A 157 -13.56 24.82 8.94
N GLN A 158 -13.32 23.80 9.76
CA GLN A 158 -12.77 22.52 9.33
C GLN A 158 -13.66 21.85 8.28
N VAL A 159 -14.99 21.85 8.49
CA VAL A 159 -15.94 21.32 7.51
C VAL A 159 -15.96 22.17 6.24
N ALA A 160 -15.99 23.49 6.35
CA ALA A 160 -15.98 24.38 5.20
C ALA A 160 -14.70 24.26 4.37
N LEU A 161 -13.53 24.08 5.03
CA LEU A 161 -12.26 23.82 4.37
C LEU A 161 -12.29 22.50 3.61
N MET A 162 -12.82 21.44 4.21
CA MET A 162 -12.94 20.13 3.56
C MET A 162 -13.84 20.21 2.32
N ASP A 163 -15.02 20.80 2.45
CA ASP A 163 -15.96 20.95 1.34
C ASP A 163 -15.38 21.81 0.21
N ARG A 164 -14.59 22.85 0.53
CA ARG A 164 -13.88 23.64 -0.46
C ARG A 164 -12.82 22.81 -1.17
N MET A 165 -12.01 22.06 -0.43
CA MET A 165 -10.96 21.21 -1.01
C MET A 165 -11.53 20.13 -1.92
N ILE A 166 -12.67 19.53 -1.57
CA ILE A 166 -13.37 18.56 -2.42
C ILE A 166 -13.83 19.21 -3.74
N LYS A 167 -14.35 20.45 -3.68
CA LYS A 167 -14.81 21.17 -4.89
C LYS A 167 -13.67 21.69 -5.76
N GLU A 168 -12.56 22.08 -5.16
CA GLU A 168 -11.39 22.65 -5.84
C GLU A 168 -10.37 21.59 -6.24
N GLN A 169 -10.56 20.32 -5.86
CA GLN A 169 -9.70 19.25 -6.34
C GLN A 169 -9.68 19.31 -7.87
N PRO A 170 -8.48 19.23 -8.49
CA PRO A 170 -8.41 18.95 -9.91
C PRO A 170 -9.09 17.59 -10.10
N VAL A 171 -10.37 17.66 -10.45
CA VAL A 171 -11.09 16.50 -10.95
C VAL A 171 -10.27 16.08 -12.15
N GLU A 172 -9.55 14.95 -12.10
CA GLU A 172 -9.29 14.22 -13.31
C GLU A 172 -10.71 13.90 -13.83
N SER A 173 -11.26 14.92 -14.52
CA SER A 173 -12.48 14.71 -15.26
C SER A 173 -12.18 13.51 -16.15
N THR A 174 -12.75 12.37 -15.79
CA THR A 174 -13.23 11.48 -16.81
C THR A 174 -14.26 12.33 -17.57
N THR A 175 -13.74 13.30 -18.34
CA THR A 175 -14.44 13.80 -19.51
C THR A 175 -15.00 12.56 -20.12
N THR A 176 -16.30 12.55 -20.35
CA THR A 176 -17.00 11.66 -21.26
C THR A 176 -15.99 11.20 -22.30
N GLU A 177 -15.27 10.12 -21.97
CA GLU A 177 -14.48 9.43 -22.95
C GLU A 177 -15.56 8.81 -23.83
N GLU A 178 -15.89 9.53 -24.92
CA GLU A 178 -16.14 8.83 -26.17
C GLU A 178 -15.18 7.68 -26.14
N GLU A 179 -15.66 6.43 -26.31
CA GLU A 179 -14.91 5.18 -26.23
C GLU A 179 -13.49 5.36 -26.78
N SER A 180 -12.59 5.91 -25.96
CA SER A 180 -11.21 6.09 -26.37
C SER A 180 -10.64 4.68 -26.40
N SER A 181 -10.36 4.22 -27.63
CA SER A 181 -9.77 2.91 -27.86
C SER A 181 -8.66 2.66 -26.83
N PHE A 182 -8.59 1.47 -26.27
CA PHE A 182 -7.51 1.05 -25.37
C PHE A 182 -6.13 1.56 -25.81
N PHE A 183 -5.88 1.54 -27.12
CA PHE A 183 -4.64 2.03 -27.71
C PHE A 183 -4.43 3.55 -27.56
N SER A 184 -5.50 4.35 -27.60
CA SER A 184 -5.38 5.80 -27.40
C SER A 184 -5.10 6.16 -25.96
N GLN A 185 -5.66 5.43 -25.00
CA GLN A 185 -5.36 5.57 -23.58
C GLN A 185 -3.90 5.18 -23.28
N VAL A 186 -3.43 4.06 -23.83
CA VAL A 186 -2.03 3.65 -23.72
C VAL A 186 -1.11 4.70 -24.33
N ALA A 187 -1.42 5.23 -25.51
CA ALA A 187 -0.63 6.27 -26.17
C ALA A 187 -0.56 7.55 -25.32
N LYS A 188 -1.68 7.96 -24.71
CA LYS A 188 -1.74 9.11 -23.80
C LYS A 188 -0.85 8.90 -22.56
N ILE A 189 -0.99 7.76 -21.87
CA ILE A 189 -0.15 7.42 -20.70
C ILE A 189 1.34 7.43 -21.08
N LEU A 190 1.69 6.82 -22.21
CA LEU A 190 3.07 6.81 -22.69
C LEU A 190 3.59 8.21 -23.00
N SER A 191 2.80 9.06 -23.65
CA SER A 191 3.20 10.42 -23.99
C SER A 191 3.37 11.35 -22.78
N GLU A 192 2.52 11.17 -21.76
CA GLU A 192 2.56 11.99 -20.56
C GLU A 192 3.63 11.52 -19.56
N ASN A 193 3.92 10.22 -19.52
CA ASN A 193 4.79 9.62 -18.50
C ASN A 193 6.08 8.98 -19.06
N TRP A 194 6.43 9.21 -20.32
CA TRP A 194 7.57 8.55 -20.97
C TRP A 194 8.89 8.71 -20.23
N GLN A 195 9.15 9.90 -19.65
CA GLN A 195 10.37 10.16 -18.89
C GLN A 195 10.46 9.30 -17.62
N GLN A 196 9.32 9.13 -16.90
CA GLN A 196 9.26 8.29 -15.72
C GLN A 196 9.42 6.81 -16.07
N LEU A 197 8.80 6.38 -17.17
CA LEU A 197 8.92 5.02 -17.68
C LEU A 197 10.36 4.70 -18.10
N LEU A 198 11.02 5.59 -18.85
CA LEU A 198 12.42 5.43 -19.22
C LEU A 198 13.35 5.42 -18.01
N ARG A 199 13.12 6.30 -17.04
CA ARG A 199 13.90 6.30 -15.80
C ARG A 199 13.71 5.00 -15.03
N GLY A 200 12.49 4.50 -14.91
CA GLY A 200 12.17 3.21 -14.29
C GLY A 200 12.86 2.04 -15.01
N ALA A 201 12.76 1.99 -16.33
CA ALA A 201 13.44 0.99 -17.15
C ALA A 201 14.96 1.06 -17.00
N GLY A 202 15.55 2.25 -16.99
CA GLY A 202 16.98 2.45 -16.77
C GLY A 202 17.45 1.94 -15.40
N ILE A 203 16.71 2.24 -14.33
CA ILE A 203 17.01 1.74 -12.98
C ILE A 203 16.89 0.20 -12.94
N THR A 204 15.87 -0.36 -13.56
CA THR A 204 15.66 -1.82 -13.63
C THR A 204 16.82 -2.50 -14.35
N LEU A 205 17.24 -1.98 -15.52
CA LEU A 205 18.39 -2.48 -16.26
C LEU A 205 19.69 -2.38 -15.44
N LEU A 206 19.91 -1.26 -14.77
CA LEU A 206 21.08 -1.06 -13.91
C LEU A 206 21.13 -2.11 -12.79
N ILE A 207 20.02 -2.31 -12.05
CA ILE A 207 19.93 -3.31 -11.00
C ILE A 207 20.17 -4.71 -11.56
N SER A 208 19.55 -5.04 -12.70
CA SER A 208 19.66 -6.36 -13.33
C SER A 208 21.09 -6.65 -13.79
N ILE A 209 21.73 -5.72 -14.50
CA ILE A 209 23.08 -5.91 -15.03
C ILE A 209 24.08 -6.02 -13.89
N ILE A 210 24.11 -5.04 -12.97
CA ILE A 210 25.08 -5.05 -11.87
C ILE A 210 24.79 -6.25 -10.95
N GLY A 211 23.52 -6.50 -10.60
CA GLY A 211 23.15 -7.62 -9.74
C GLY A 211 23.50 -8.98 -10.34
N THR A 212 23.34 -9.15 -11.66
CA THR A 212 23.72 -10.40 -12.35
C THR A 212 25.22 -10.58 -12.42
N ILE A 213 25.99 -9.55 -12.79
CA ILE A 213 27.46 -9.62 -12.86
C ILE A 213 28.05 -9.93 -11.48
N THR A 214 27.63 -9.17 -10.45
CA THR A 214 28.11 -9.40 -9.09
C THR A 214 27.67 -10.75 -8.55
N GLY A 215 26.44 -11.17 -8.82
CA GLY A 215 25.95 -12.50 -8.46
C GLY A 215 26.70 -13.62 -9.16
N LEU A 216 27.06 -13.48 -10.44
CA LEU A 216 27.89 -14.43 -11.16
C LEU A 216 29.27 -14.55 -10.52
N LEU A 217 29.91 -13.43 -10.17
CA LEU A 217 31.23 -13.45 -9.52
C LEU A 217 31.16 -14.13 -8.13
N ILE A 218 30.13 -13.84 -7.34
CA ILE A 218 29.87 -14.49 -6.05
C ILE A 218 29.69 -16.03 -6.26
N GLY A 219 28.81 -16.38 -7.20
CA GLY A 219 28.52 -17.81 -7.49
C GLY A 219 29.73 -18.57 -7.98
N LEU A 220 30.55 -17.95 -8.85
CA LEU A 220 31.81 -18.54 -9.33
C LEU A 220 32.79 -18.74 -8.19
N ALA A 221 33.01 -17.73 -7.35
CA ALA A 221 33.92 -17.82 -6.21
C ALA A 221 33.49 -18.92 -5.22
N ILE A 222 32.20 -19.01 -4.91
CA ILE A 222 31.67 -20.08 -4.04
C ILE A 222 31.77 -21.44 -4.72
N GLY A 223 31.43 -21.54 -6.00
CA GLY A 223 31.54 -22.77 -6.78
C GLY A 223 32.96 -23.32 -6.79
N VAL A 224 33.96 -22.48 -7.10
CA VAL A 224 35.38 -22.84 -7.05
C VAL A 224 35.81 -23.28 -5.65
N PHE A 225 35.40 -22.52 -4.61
CA PHE A 225 35.73 -22.91 -3.23
C PHE A 225 35.18 -24.30 -2.87
N ARG A 226 33.96 -24.63 -3.30
CA ARG A 226 33.30 -25.91 -2.98
C ARG A 226 33.87 -27.10 -3.77
N THR A 227 34.51 -26.86 -4.91
CA THR A 227 35.18 -27.90 -5.71
C THR A 227 36.64 -28.06 -5.34
N ALA A 228 37.21 -27.15 -4.53
CA ALA A 228 38.60 -27.24 -4.10
C ALA A 228 38.86 -28.49 -3.22
N PRO A 229 40.00 -29.17 -3.38
CA PRO A 229 40.34 -30.32 -2.55
C PRO A 229 40.51 -29.90 -1.09
N LEU A 230 40.12 -30.79 -0.19
CA LEU A 230 40.25 -30.54 1.24
C LEU A 230 41.74 -30.57 1.65
N SER A 231 42.14 -29.66 2.51
CA SER A 231 43.53 -29.53 2.99
C SER A 231 43.90 -30.69 3.91
N GLU A 232 45.15 -31.16 3.81
CA GLU A 232 45.73 -32.15 4.72
C GLU A 232 46.00 -31.57 6.12
N ASN A 233 46.12 -30.25 6.26
CA ASN A 233 46.25 -29.57 7.53
C ASN A 233 44.95 -29.58 8.30
N LYS A 234 44.93 -30.19 9.51
CA LYS A 234 43.74 -30.34 10.33
C LYS A 234 43.02 -29.04 10.62
N ALA A 235 43.72 -27.91 10.87
CA ALA A 235 43.12 -26.62 11.14
C ALA A 235 42.43 -26.05 9.87
N MET A 236 43.12 -26.15 8.72
CA MET A 236 42.59 -25.69 7.44
C MET A 236 41.39 -26.53 6.99
N TYR A 237 41.46 -27.85 7.19
CA TYR A 237 40.35 -28.78 6.96
C TYR A 237 39.09 -28.41 7.75
N ALA A 238 39.24 -28.13 9.07
CA ALA A 238 38.15 -27.74 9.91
C ALA A 238 37.55 -26.39 9.45
N LEU A 239 38.37 -25.42 9.08
CA LEU A 239 37.94 -24.15 8.54
C LEU A 239 37.17 -24.29 7.20
N GLN A 240 37.70 -25.09 6.27
CA GLN A 240 37.04 -25.39 4.99
C GLN A 240 35.64 -26.03 5.20
N LYS A 241 35.53 -26.96 6.16
CA LYS A 241 34.24 -27.57 6.50
C LYS A 241 33.25 -26.55 7.11
N LEU A 242 33.73 -25.71 8.02
CA LEU A 242 32.90 -24.68 8.62
C LEU A 242 32.38 -23.66 7.58
N VAL A 243 33.29 -23.17 6.73
CA VAL A 243 32.93 -22.25 5.64
C VAL A 243 31.98 -22.93 4.65
N GLY A 244 32.24 -24.16 4.29
CA GLY A 244 31.36 -24.95 3.41
C GLY A 244 29.95 -25.12 3.99
N TRP A 245 29.83 -25.33 5.29
CA TRP A 245 28.55 -25.42 5.96
C TRP A 245 27.79 -24.07 5.93
N ILE A 246 28.48 -22.98 6.22
CA ILE A 246 27.90 -21.62 6.16
C ILE A 246 27.39 -21.32 4.75
N LEU A 247 28.18 -21.65 3.72
CA LEU A 247 27.82 -21.46 2.32
C LEU A 247 26.63 -22.33 1.91
N ASN A 248 26.50 -23.54 2.43
CA ASN A 248 25.30 -24.37 2.20
C ASN A 248 24.06 -23.74 2.79
N VAL A 249 24.12 -23.27 4.05
CA VAL A 249 23.00 -22.57 4.70
C VAL A 249 22.60 -21.33 3.89
N TYR A 250 23.58 -20.54 3.42
CA TYR A 250 23.33 -19.40 2.55
C TYR A 250 22.57 -19.81 1.28
N ILE A 251 23.05 -20.84 0.56
CA ILE A 251 22.43 -21.28 -0.69
C ILE A 251 21.02 -21.80 -0.44
N GLU A 252 20.79 -22.59 0.61
CA GLU A 252 19.46 -23.12 0.94
C GLU A 252 18.47 -22.03 1.29
N ILE A 253 18.86 -21.03 2.11
CA ILE A 253 17.99 -19.92 2.47
C ILE A 253 17.61 -19.09 1.25
N PHE A 254 18.59 -18.66 0.44
CA PHE A 254 18.34 -17.77 -0.68
C PHE A 254 17.65 -18.43 -1.88
N ARG A 255 17.76 -19.75 -2.03
CA ARG A 255 17.01 -20.51 -3.04
C ARG A 255 15.66 -21.02 -2.53
N GLY A 256 15.53 -21.24 -1.22
CA GLY A 256 14.32 -21.77 -0.61
C GLY A 256 13.26 -20.71 -0.25
N THR A 257 13.60 -19.41 -0.32
CA THR A 257 12.69 -18.34 0.04
C THR A 257 12.39 -17.41 -1.17
N PRO A 258 11.14 -16.89 -1.33
CA PRO A 258 10.84 -15.94 -2.37
C PRO A 258 11.66 -14.65 -2.22
N MET A 259 12.20 -14.11 -3.33
CA MET A 259 13.04 -12.91 -3.31
C MET A 259 12.33 -11.68 -2.70
N ILE A 260 10.99 -11.59 -2.84
CA ILE A 260 10.21 -10.51 -2.24
C ILE A 260 10.31 -10.52 -0.70
N VAL A 261 10.25 -11.71 -0.09
CA VAL A 261 10.38 -11.87 1.36
C VAL A 261 11.79 -11.49 1.82
N GLN A 262 12.82 -11.95 1.09
CA GLN A 262 14.21 -11.56 1.35
C GLN A 262 14.39 -10.05 1.29
N SER A 263 13.79 -9.40 0.29
CA SER A 263 13.84 -7.95 0.12
C SER A 263 13.21 -7.21 1.29
N MET A 264 12.07 -7.67 1.77
CA MET A 264 11.40 -7.07 2.93
C MET A 264 12.24 -7.23 4.20
N VAL A 265 12.74 -8.42 4.46
CA VAL A 265 13.56 -8.69 5.67
C VAL A 265 14.86 -7.89 5.64
N ILE A 266 15.59 -7.87 4.51
CA ILE A 266 16.86 -7.15 4.42
C ILE A 266 16.63 -5.64 4.47
N TYR A 267 15.68 -5.10 3.71
CA TYR A 267 15.48 -3.66 3.61
C TYR A 267 14.83 -3.03 4.84
N TYR A 268 13.75 -3.65 5.34
CA TYR A 268 13.04 -3.14 6.52
C TYR A 268 13.62 -3.67 7.83
N GLY A 269 14.09 -4.93 7.84
CA GLY A 269 14.68 -5.53 9.03
C GLY A 269 15.98 -4.85 9.45
N THR A 270 16.85 -4.46 8.51
CA THR A 270 18.07 -3.70 8.83
C THR A 270 17.75 -2.32 9.40
N ALA A 271 16.74 -1.65 8.88
CA ALA A 271 16.29 -0.37 9.41
C ALA A 271 15.73 -0.50 10.83
N GLN A 272 14.97 -1.56 11.10
CA GLN A 272 14.32 -1.77 12.39
C GLN A 272 15.31 -2.29 13.46
N ALA A 273 16.19 -3.25 13.10
CA ALA A 273 17.08 -3.89 14.06
C ALA A 273 18.34 -3.06 14.36
N PHE A 274 18.86 -2.34 13.37
CA PHE A 274 20.15 -1.65 13.45
C PHE A 274 20.05 -0.13 13.24
N GLY A 275 18.87 0.42 12.95
CA GLY A 275 18.70 1.84 12.65
C GLY A 275 19.33 2.28 11.31
N ILE A 276 19.75 1.32 10.47
CA ILE A 276 20.45 1.60 9.20
C ILE A 276 19.42 1.78 8.08
N ASN A 277 19.31 2.99 7.55
CA ASN A 277 18.48 3.28 6.38
C ASN A 277 19.29 3.08 5.09
N LEU A 278 19.09 1.94 4.44
CA LEU A 278 19.73 1.64 3.16
C LEU A 278 19.11 2.48 2.04
N ASP A 279 19.94 2.95 1.09
CA ASP A 279 19.44 3.46 -0.18
C ASP A 279 18.69 2.36 -0.94
N ARG A 280 17.55 2.71 -1.55
CA ARG A 280 16.66 1.73 -2.20
C ARG A 280 17.35 1.00 -3.36
N THR A 281 18.10 1.74 -4.19
CA THR A 281 18.76 1.18 -5.37
C THR A 281 19.94 0.29 -4.97
N LEU A 282 20.74 0.73 -3.99
CA LEU A 282 21.85 -0.07 -3.46
C LEU A 282 21.35 -1.34 -2.77
N ALA A 283 20.27 -1.24 -1.98
CA ALA A 283 19.67 -2.40 -1.36
C ALA A 283 19.15 -3.40 -2.39
N ALA A 284 18.50 -2.93 -3.46
CA ALA A 284 18.03 -3.78 -4.55
C ALA A 284 19.18 -4.50 -5.27
N ILE A 285 20.25 -3.78 -5.62
CA ILE A 285 21.45 -4.37 -6.23
C ILE A 285 22.03 -5.44 -5.30
N PHE A 286 22.18 -5.15 -4.03
CA PHE A 286 22.72 -6.09 -3.04
C PHE A 286 21.86 -7.37 -2.94
N ILE A 287 20.54 -7.23 -2.82
CA ILE A 287 19.62 -8.36 -2.71
C ILE A 287 19.65 -9.22 -3.97
N VAL A 288 19.59 -8.60 -5.16
CA VAL A 288 19.68 -9.33 -6.44
C VAL A 288 21.02 -10.03 -6.57
N SER A 289 22.12 -9.37 -6.19
CA SER A 289 23.47 -9.97 -6.25
C SER A 289 23.59 -11.23 -5.39
N ILE A 290 23.13 -11.16 -4.14
CA ILE A 290 23.19 -12.31 -3.22
C ILE A 290 22.27 -13.44 -3.69
N ASN A 291 21.04 -13.10 -4.12
CA ASN A 291 20.11 -14.11 -4.61
C ASN A 291 20.65 -14.81 -5.87
N THR A 292 21.10 -14.02 -6.86
CA THR A 292 21.71 -14.55 -8.09
C THR A 292 22.97 -15.38 -7.78
N GLY A 293 23.79 -14.95 -6.82
CA GLY A 293 24.98 -15.69 -6.39
C GLY A 293 24.65 -17.10 -5.89
N ALA A 294 23.59 -17.26 -5.12
CA ALA A 294 23.15 -18.58 -4.64
C ALA A 294 22.73 -19.51 -5.80
N TYR A 295 21.99 -18.98 -6.79
CA TYR A 295 21.61 -19.76 -7.98
C TYR A 295 22.82 -20.08 -8.85
N MET A 296 23.72 -19.11 -9.12
CA MET A 296 24.90 -19.29 -9.94
C MET A 296 25.90 -20.31 -9.35
N THR A 297 26.00 -20.40 -8.01
CA THR A 297 26.83 -21.41 -7.36
C THR A 297 26.43 -22.81 -7.78
N GLU A 298 25.15 -23.11 -7.85
CA GLU A 298 24.68 -24.45 -8.24
C GLU A 298 24.85 -24.72 -9.76
N ILE A 299 24.70 -23.68 -10.59
CA ILE A 299 24.94 -23.77 -12.03
C ILE A 299 26.42 -24.09 -12.28
N VAL A 300 27.33 -23.36 -11.64
CA VAL A 300 28.78 -23.58 -11.76
C VAL A 300 29.19 -24.97 -11.23
N ARG A 301 28.50 -25.47 -10.20
CA ARG A 301 28.78 -26.84 -9.69
C ARG A 301 28.28 -27.95 -10.64
N GLY A 302 27.19 -27.69 -11.38
CA GLY A 302 26.55 -28.69 -12.24
C GLY A 302 27.13 -28.78 -13.64
N GLY A 303 27.96 -27.82 -14.07
CA GLY A 303 28.68 -27.81 -15.32
C GLY A 303 30.12 -28.25 -15.12
#